data_ff0437402dc38fb9fb3f5af04e78a571
#
_entry.id   ff0437402dc38fb9fb3f5af04e78a571
#
_cell.length_a   1.000
_cell.length_b   1.000
_cell.length_c   1.000
_cell.angle_alpha   90.00
_cell.angle_beta   90.00
_cell.angle_gamma   90.00
#
_symmetry.space_group_name_H-M   'P 1'
#
loop_
_entity.id
_entity.type
_entity.pdbx_description
1 polymer ?
#
loop_
_entity_poly.entity_id
_entity_poly.type
_entity_poly.pdbx_seq_one_letter_code
_entity_poly.pdbx_strand_id
1 'polypeptide(L)'
;MRASPQTPSMTSQTPWRVEARALILLALPMIAGNIAWSAIAASDLLLLGRRGAESVAAGALAINLFHAFLIFGMGLVTAASPLIASERGRRRHSVRDVRRTVHQTLRAALFFVIPAWVLLWQCEAIMRALGQQPDLARGAGDLMRGLQWALLPFLGFTTLRNFIAALERPVWGLFIMLAAI
;
A
#
# COMPACT_ATOMS: atom_id res chain seq x y z
N MET A 1 -7.37 -62.08 4.98
CA MET A 1 -6.64 -61.20 4.02
C MET A 1 -7.05 -59.77 4.27
N ARG A 2 -6.23 -58.98 4.98
CA ARG A 2 -6.45 -57.54 5.22
C ARG A 2 -5.64 -56.80 4.19
N ALA A 3 -6.31 -56.06 3.31
CA ALA A 3 -5.67 -55.13 2.38
C ALA A 3 -5.15 -53.93 3.19
N SER A 4 -3.83 -53.68 3.14
CA SER A 4 -3.19 -52.51 3.70
C SER A 4 -3.60 -51.25 2.92
N PRO A 5 -3.92 -50.15 3.60
CA PRO A 5 -4.18 -48.89 2.90
C PRO A 5 -2.87 -48.37 2.29
N GLN A 6 -2.84 -48.25 0.99
CA GLN A 6 -1.74 -47.61 0.28
C GLN A 6 -1.80 -46.09 0.57
N THR A 7 -0.85 -45.60 1.34
CA THR A 7 -0.57 -44.17 1.47
C THR A 7 -0.16 -43.63 0.10
N PRO A 8 -0.82 -42.58 -0.45
CA PRO A 8 -0.36 -41.97 -1.69
C PRO A 8 0.98 -41.30 -1.42
N SER A 9 2.02 -41.75 -2.11
CA SER A 9 3.34 -41.12 -2.14
C SER A 9 3.23 -39.75 -2.83
N MET A 10 3.03 -38.69 -2.06
CA MET A 10 3.12 -37.30 -2.52
C MET A 10 4.59 -36.91 -2.62
N THR A 11 5.28 -37.37 -3.66
CA THR A 11 6.53 -36.75 -4.13
C THR A 11 6.50 -36.66 -5.64
N SER A 12 5.60 -35.84 -6.17
CA SER A 12 5.80 -35.24 -7.48
C SER A 12 6.90 -34.17 -7.31
N GLN A 13 8.15 -34.58 -7.47
CA GLN A 13 9.27 -33.62 -7.61
C GLN A 13 9.04 -32.86 -8.91
N THR A 14 8.35 -31.75 -8.80
CA THR A 14 8.26 -30.79 -9.91
C THR A 14 9.69 -30.37 -10.23
N PRO A 15 10.19 -30.55 -11.47
CA PRO A 15 11.56 -30.24 -11.79
C PRO A 15 11.83 -28.77 -11.41
N TRP A 16 12.86 -28.53 -10.59
CA TRP A 16 13.23 -27.21 -10.04
C TRP A 16 13.19 -26.07 -11.09
N ARG A 17 13.40 -26.41 -12.38
CA ARG A 17 13.31 -25.48 -13.51
C ARG A 17 11.89 -24.94 -13.74
N VAL A 18 10.87 -25.74 -13.48
CA VAL A 18 9.46 -25.33 -13.63
C VAL A 18 9.08 -24.40 -12.49
N GLU A 19 9.51 -24.73 -11.26
CA GLU A 19 9.31 -23.87 -10.09
C GLU A 19 10.08 -22.55 -10.23
N ALA A 20 11.35 -22.60 -10.65
CA ALA A 20 12.14 -21.39 -10.87
C ALA A 20 11.52 -20.50 -11.95
N ARG A 21 11.04 -21.07 -13.05
CA ARG A 21 10.34 -20.31 -14.11
C ARG A 21 9.05 -19.66 -13.59
N ALA A 22 8.27 -20.39 -12.80
CA ALA A 22 7.05 -19.86 -12.20
C ALA A 22 7.35 -18.72 -11.23
N LEU A 23 8.40 -18.87 -10.39
CA LEU A 23 8.85 -17.81 -9.47
C LEU A 23 9.35 -16.57 -10.22
N ILE A 24 10.14 -16.74 -11.28
CA ILE A 24 10.63 -15.62 -12.11
C ILE A 24 9.46 -14.89 -12.78
N LEU A 25 8.51 -15.61 -13.34
CA LEU A 25 7.34 -15.01 -13.99
C LEU A 25 6.45 -14.23 -13.00
N LEU A 26 6.39 -14.67 -11.74
CA LEU A 26 5.70 -13.94 -10.67
C LEU A 26 6.52 -12.76 -10.14
N ALA A 27 7.85 -12.92 -10.04
CA ALA A 27 8.74 -11.88 -9.52
C ALA A 27 8.93 -10.72 -10.50
N LEU A 28 8.97 -10.99 -11.81
CA LEU A 28 9.25 -9.98 -12.84
C LEU A 28 8.29 -8.77 -12.78
N PRO A 29 6.96 -8.97 -12.75
CA PRO A 29 6.03 -7.84 -12.62
C PRO A 29 6.14 -7.11 -11.28
N MET A 30 6.49 -7.82 -10.19
CA MET A 30 6.71 -7.19 -8.89
C MET A 30 7.98 -6.33 -8.89
N ILE A 31 9.06 -6.81 -9.52
CA ILE A 31 10.31 -6.06 -9.69
C ILE A 31 10.05 -4.83 -10.57
N ALA A 32 9.36 -4.98 -11.69
CA ALA A 32 9.00 -3.85 -12.56
C ALA A 32 8.19 -2.78 -11.81
N GLY A 33 7.22 -3.18 -10.99
CA GLY A 33 6.45 -2.28 -10.14
C GLY A 33 7.33 -1.53 -9.11
N ASN A 34 8.28 -2.22 -8.49
CA ASN A 34 9.20 -1.59 -7.54
C ASN A 34 10.17 -0.62 -8.23
N ILE A 35 10.66 -0.95 -9.44
CA ILE A 35 11.50 -0.05 -10.25
C ILE A 35 10.69 1.21 -10.63
N ALA A 36 9.45 1.06 -11.08
CA ALA A 36 8.59 2.20 -11.41
C ALA A 36 8.36 3.09 -10.19
N TRP A 37 8.07 2.51 -9.03
CA TRP A 37 7.94 3.25 -7.77
C TRP A 37 9.23 4.02 -7.40
N SER A 38 10.40 3.37 -7.52
CA SER A 38 11.68 4.00 -7.25
C SER A 38 11.99 5.13 -8.24
N ALA A 39 11.60 4.98 -9.51
CA ALA A 39 11.77 6.01 -10.53
C ALA A 39 10.92 7.25 -10.22
N ILE A 40 9.68 7.08 -9.73
CA ILE A 40 8.83 8.20 -9.28
C ILE A 40 9.51 8.92 -8.12
N ALA A 41 9.95 8.21 -7.09
CA ALA A 41 10.63 8.81 -5.94
C ALA A 41 11.93 9.56 -6.33
N ALA A 42 12.71 9.00 -7.27
CA ALA A 42 13.90 9.66 -7.81
C ALA A 42 13.54 10.93 -8.60
N SER A 43 12.45 10.91 -9.36
CA SER A 43 11.98 12.09 -10.12
C SER A 43 11.55 13.21 -9.17
N ASP A 44 10.83 12.88 -8.10
CA ASP A 44 10.42 13.85 -7.08
C ASP A 44 11.64 14.50 -6.41
N LEU A 45 12.64 13.69 -6.06
CA LEU A 45 13.87 14.19 -5.47
C LEU A 45 14.66 15.10 -6.44
N LEU A 46 14.72 14.75 -7.73
CA LEU A 46 15.36 15.57 -8.76
C LEU A 46 14.64 16.91 -8.93
N LEU A 47 13.32 16.92 -8.93
CA LEU A 47 12.51 18.14 -9.03
C LEU A 47 12.69 19.05 -7.82
N LEU A 48 12.71 18.49 -6.61
CA LEU A 48 13.00 19.23 -5.39
C LEU A 48 14.45 19.74 -5.40
N GLY A 49 15.40 18.93 -5.84
CA GLY A 49 16.83 19.29 -5.93
C GLY A 49 17.11 20.49 -6.84
N ARG A 50 16.34 20.66 -7.92
CA ARG A 50 16.43 21.83 -8.80
C ARG A 50 16.04 23.14 -8.11
N ARG A 51 15.26 23.09 -7.03
CA ARG A 51 14.86 24.25 -6.22
C ARG A 51 15.84 24.58 -5.09
N GLY A 52 16.88 23.75 -4.92
CA GLY A 52 17.93 23.94 -3.92
C GLY A 52 17.83 22.98 -2.73
N ALA A 53 18.90 22.93 -1.95
CA ALA A 53 19.05 21.99 -0.82
C ALA A 53 17.98 22.19 0.26
N GLU A 54 17.54 23.42 0.49
CA GLU A 54 16.51 23.76 1.46
C GLU A 54 15.16 23.14 1.07
N SER A 55 14.80 23.19 -0.21
CA SER A 55 13.58 22.55 -0.73
C SER A 55 13.61 21.02 -0.60
N VAL A 56 14.78 20.40 -0.77
CA VAL A 56 14.96 18.96 -0.55
C VAL A 56 14.77 18.61 0.92
N ALA A 57 15.36 19.41 1.83
CA ALA A 57 15.23 19.20 3.27
C ALA A 57 13.78 19.36 3.75
N ALA A 58 13.08 20.43 3.31
CA ALA A 58 11.67 20.64 3.61
C ALA A 58 10.79 19.53 3.04
N GLY A 59 11.07 19.09 1.81
CA GLY A 59 10.39 17.98 1.16
C GLY A 59 10.56 16.66 1.91
N ALA A 60 11.78 16.36 2.34
CA ALA A 60 12.07 15.15 3.12
C ALA A 60 11.29 15.13 4.45
N LEU A 61 11.21 16.27 5.16
CA LEU A 61 10.44 16.40 6.39
C LEU A 61 8.94 16.15 6.15
N ALA A 62 8.36 16.77 5.11
CA ALA A 62 6.96 16.59 4.75
C ALA A 62 6.66 15.14 4.38
N ILE A 63 7.49 14.54 3.52
CA ILE A 63 7.32 13.16 3.05
C ILE A 63 7.45 12.17 4.22
N ASN A 64 8.39 12.35 5.13
CA ASN A 64 8.54 11.49 6.31
C ASN A 64 7.32 11.55 7.23
N LEU A 65 6.80 12.76 7.49
CA LEU A 65 5.58 12.91 8.28
C LEU A 65 4.38 12.26 7.57
N PHE A 66 4.23 12.49 6.26
CA PHE A 66 3.18 11.86 5.45
C PHE A 66 3.26 10.33 5.49
N HIS A 67 4.47 9.77 5.34
CA HIS A 67 4.71 8.33 5.40
C HIS A 67 4.33 7.73 6.76
N ALA A 68 4.55 8.43 7.87
CA ALA A 68 4.12 7.96 9.18
C ALA A 68 2.60 7.73 9.22
N PHE A 69 1.81 8.70 8.74
CA PHE A 69 0.36 8.56 8.64
C PHE A 69 -0.07 7.51 7.60
N LEU A 70 0.64 7.44 6.48
CA LEU A 70 0.39 6.46 5.43
C LEU A 70 0.58 5.03 5.95
N ILE A 71 1.70 4.74 6.63
CA ILE A 71 2.00 3.42 7.20
C ILE A 71 0.95 3.02 8.22
N PHE A 72 0.53 3.95 9.08
CA PHE A 72 -0.53 3.69 10.06
C PHE A 72 -1.86 3.37 9.36
N GLY A 73 -2.24 4.17 8.35
CA GLY A 73 -3.44 3.94 7.55
C GLY A 73 -3.38 2.60 6.79
N MET A 74 -2.22 2.25 6.22
CA MET A 74 -1.99 0.95 5.58
C MET A 74 -2.13 -0.21 6.57
N GLY A 75 -1.61 -0.06 7.79
CA GLY A 75 -1.78 -1.05 8.86
C GLY A 75 -3.26 -1.30 9.15
N LEU A 76 -4.06 -0.24 9.25
CA LEU A 76 -5.51 -0.33 9.47
C LEU A 76 -6.21 -1.07 8.32
N VAL A 77 -5.89 -0.73 7.07
CA VAL A 77 -6.46 -1.37 5.88
C VAL A 77 -6.02 -2.84 5.77
N THR A 78 -4.76 -3.14 6.04
CA THR A 78 -4.21 -4.50 5.94
C THR A 78 -4.78 -5.42 7.04
N ALA A 79 -5.08 -4.89 8.22
CA ALA A 79 -5.73 -5.64 9.29
C ALA A 79 -7.12 -6.21 8.89
N ALA A 80 -7.76 -5.64 7.86
CA ALA A 80 -9.00 -6.19 7.32
C ALA A 80 -8.79 -7.44 6.45
N SER A 81 -7.58 -7.68 5.93
CA SER A 81 -7.29 -8.82 5.03
C SER A 81 -7.54 -10.19 5.66
N PRO A 82 -7.09 -10.49 6.90
CA PRO A 82 -7.40 -11.78 7.54
C PRO A 82 -8.90 -11.94 7.86
N LEU A 83 -9.62 -10.85 8.10
CA LEU A 83 -11.08 -10.90 8.28
C LEU A 83 -11.77 -11.32 6.98
N ILE A 84 -11.35 -10.77 5.83
CA ILE A 84 -11.87 -11.16 4.51
C ILE A 84 -11.56 -12.63 4.23
N ALA A 85 -10.35 -13.08 4.54
CA ALA A 85 -9.93 -14.46 4.32
C ALA A 85 -10.72 -15.45 5.20
N SER A 86 -10.95 -15.11 6.47
CA SER A 86 -11.71 -15.96 7.42
C SER A 86 -13.20 -16.08 7.05
N GLU A 87 -13.81 -15.00 6.58
CA GLU A 87 -15.21 -15.01 6.09
C GLU A 87 -15.36 -15.91 4.85
N ARG A 88 -14.38 -15.92 3.95
CA ARG A 88 -14.35 -16.83 2.79
C ARG A 88 -14.22 -18.29 3.20
N GLY A 89 -13.44 -18.61 4.24
CA GLY A 89 -13.27 -19.97 4.74
C GLY A 89 -14.50 -20.54 5.42
N ARG A 90 -15.32 -19.70 6.05
CA ARG A 90 -16.50 -20.12 6.83
C ARG A 90 -17.76 -20.38 6.01
N ARG A 91 -17.96 -19.67 4.91
CA ARG A 91 -19.18 -19.81 4.09
C ARG A 91 -18.81 -19.78 2.61
N ARG A 92 -19.13 -20.86 1.89
CA ARG A 92 -19.04 -20.91 0.44
C ARG A 92 -19.86 -19.75 -0.16
N HIS A 93 -19.17 -18.79 -0.79
CA HIS A 93 -19.71 -17.85 -1.79
C HIS A 93 -20.72 -16.80 -1.30
N SER A 94 -20.42 -15.99 -0.30
CA SER A 94 -21.19 -14.76 -0.11
C SER A 94 -20.40 -13.54 -0.62
N VAL A 95 -20.59 -13.20 -1.89
CA VAL A 95 -20.15 -11.91 -2.50
C VAL A 95 -20.65 -10.73 -1.66
N ARG A 96 -21.78 -10.90 -0.99
CA ARG A 96 -22.40 -9.89 -0.12
C ARG A 96 -21.57 -9.61 1.12
N ASP A 97 -21.00 -10.63 1.77
CA ASP A 97 -20.19 -10.45 2.99
C ASP A 97 -18.85 -9.82 2.67
N VAL A 98 -18.22 -10.21 1.56
CA VAL A 98 -16.98 -9.61 1.07
C VAL A 98 -17.20 -8.13 0.74
N ARG A 99 -18.29 -7.78 0.06
CA ARG A 99 -18.66 -6.38 -0.22
C ARG A 99 -18.88 -5.59 1.07
N ARG A 100 -19.51 -6.19 2.08
CA ARG A 100 -19.72 -5.58 3.39
C ARG A 100 -18.38 -5.24 4.06
N THR A 101 -17.42 -6.16 4.06
CA THR A 101 -16.10 -5.97 4.67
C THR A 101 -15.33 -4.87 3.95
N VAL A 102 -15.36 -4.81 2.61
CA VAL A 102 -14.74 -3.71 1.85
C VAL A 102 -15.34 -2.35 2.23
N HIS A 103 -16.68 -2.27 2.33
CA HIS A 103 -17.33 -1.02 2.74
C HIS A 103 -16.97 -0.62 4.17
N GLN A 104 -16.83 -1.58 5.08
CA GLN A 104 -16.41 -1.32 6.46
C GLN A 104 -14.96 -0.83 6.50
N THR A 105 -14.05 -1.45 5.73
CA THR A 105 -12.65 -1.03 5.62
C THR A 105 -12.54 0.39 5.05
N LEU A 106 -13.30 0.71 3.99
CA LEU A 106 -13.33 2.06 3.43
C LEU A 106 -13.87 3.09 4.42
N ARG A 107 -14.91 2.75 5.19
CA ARG A 107 -15.42 3.64 6.25
C ARG A 107 -14.39 3.85 7.35
N ALA A 108 -13.69 2.79 7.77
CA ALA A 108 -12.62 2.88 8.75
C ALA A 108 -11.45 3.75 8.24
N ALA A 109 -11.06 3.58 6.97
CA ALA A 109 -10.06 4.41 6.32
C ALA A 109 -10.50 5.90 6.27
N LEU A 110 -11.75 6.17 5.90
CA LEU A 110 -12.30 7.53 5.88
C LEU A 110 -12.32 8.15 7.27
N PHE A 111 -12.75 7.39 8.28
CA PHE A 111 -12.75 7.84 9.67
C PHE A 111 -11.34 8.17 10.19
N PHE A 112 -10.33 7.43 9.74
CA PHE A 112 -8.93 7.71 10.04
C PHE A 112 -8.40 8.93 9.27
N VAL A 113 -8.76 9.07 7.98
CA VAL A 113 -8.24 10.15 7.13
C VAL A 113 -8.68 11.52 7.61
N ILE A 114 -9.90 11.67 8.14
CA ILE A 114 -10.41 12.96 8.62
C ILE A 114 -9.52 13.57 9.71
N PRO A 115 -9.24 12.89 10.85
CA PRO A 115 -8.33 13.43 11.85
C PRO A 115 -6.88 13.53 11.34
N ALA A 116 -6.43 12.61 10.48
CA ALA A 116 -5.13 12.70 9.85
C ALA A 116 -4.98 13.98 9.01
N TRP A 117 -5.98 14.36 8.24
CA TRP A 117 -5.97 15.62 7.49
C TRP A 117 -5.87 16.85 8.40
N VAL A 118 -6.60 16.88 9.51
CA VAL A 118 -6.52 17.99 10.48
C VAL A 118 -5.11 18.11 11.03
N LEU A 119 -4.46 16.99 11.34
CA LEU A 119 -3.08 16.98 11.84
C LEU A 119 -2.07 17.37 10.74
N LEU A 120 -2.21 16.80 9.54
CA LEU A 120 -1.32 17.11 8.42
C LEU A 120 -1.47 18.56 7.95
N TRP A 121 -2.65 19.16 8.08
CA TRP A 121 -2.85 20.59 7.83
C TRP A 121 -2.00 21.47 8.74
N GLN A 122 -1.72 21.00 9.95
CA GLN A 122 -0.87 21.70 10.92
C GLN A 122 0.61 21.29 10.81
N CYS A 123 1.06 20.74 9.68
CA CYS A 123 2.43 20.27 9.47
C CYS A 123 3.46 21.34 9.85
N GLU A 124 3.28 22.59 9.45
CA GLU A 124 4.16 23.71 9.79
C GLU A 124 4.29 23.90 11.31
N ALA A 125 3.17 23.90 12.03
CA ALA A 125 3.16 24.06 13.48
C ALA A 125 3.84 22.87 14.19
N ILE A 126 3.61 21.64 13.69
CA ILE A 126 4.23 20.43 14.21
C ILE A 126 5.75 20.50 14.01
N MET A 127 6.22 20.89 12.81
CA MET A 127 7.64 20.99 12.50
C MET A 127 8.33 22.06 13.38
N ARG A 128 7.70 23.20 13.58
CA ARG A 128 8.21 24.24 14.49
C ARG A 128 8.29 23.76 15.95
N ALA A 129 7.27 23.03 16.42
CA ALA A 129 7.26 22.47 17.76
C ALA A 129 8.37 21.42 17.96
N LEU A 130 8.77 20.72 16.89
CA LEU A 130 9.89 19.78 16.87
C LEU A 130 11.27 20.48 16.74
N GLY A 131 11.32 21.82 16.77
CA GLY A 131 12.57 22.58 16.73
C GLY A 131 13.17 22.75 15.34
N GLN A 132 12.41 22.54 14.26
CA GLN A 132 12.87 22.76 12.90
C GLN A 132 12.95 24.25 12.58
N GLN A 133 13.87 24.62 11.69
CA GLN A 133 14.03 26.00 11.22
C GLN A 133 12.72 26.52 10.61
N PRO A 134 12.34 27.79 10.83
CA PRO A 134 11.07 28.35 10.37
C PRO A 134 10.84 28.23 8.86
N ASP A 135 11.89 28.39 8.06
CA ASP A 135 11.79 28.34 6.61
C ASP A 135 11.59 26.92 6.10
N LEU A 136 12.27 25.94 6.71
CA LEU A 136 12.04 24.51 6.44
C LEU A 136 10.63 24.08 6.86
N ALA A 137 10.15 24.55 8.02
CA ALA A 137 8.81 24.22 8.49
C ALA A 137 7.71 24.78 7.56
N ARG A 138 7.89 26.00 7.03
CA ARG A 138 6.97 26.58 6.04
C ARG A 138 6.98 25.77 4.73
N GLY A 139 8.18 25.50 4.18
CA GLY A 139 8.31 24.71 2.95
C GLY A 139 7.69 23.31 3.07
N ALA A 140 7.87 22.65 4.22
CA ALA A 140 7.22 21.37 4.52
C ALA A 140 5.70 21.50 4.60
N GLY A 141 5.18 22.56 5.21
CA GLY A 141 3.74 22.84 5.30
C GLY A 141 3.11 23.07 3.93
N ASP A 142 3.76 23.84 3.06
CA ASP A 142 3.27 24.12 1.70
C ASP A 142 3.20 22.85 0.85
N LEU A 143 4.22 21.99 0.92
CA LEU A 143 4.20 20.71 0.24
C LEU A 143 3.12 19.78 0.80
N MET A 144 2.95 19.76 2.14
CA MET A 144 1.96 18.92 2.80
C MET A 144 0.53 19.27 2.42
N ARG A 145 0.22 20.55 2.18
CA ARG A 145 -1.12 20.98 1.74
C ARG A 145 -1.56 20.34 0.43
N GLY A 146 -0.60 20.06 -0.48
CA GLY A 146 -0.87 19.28 -1.69
C GLY A 146 -0.88 17.78 -1.43
N LEU A 147 0.15 17.29 -0.74
CA LEU A 147 0.41 15.86 -0.55
C LEU A 147 -0.67 15.14 0.27
N GLN A 148 -1.25 15.81 1.28
CA GLN A 148 -2.27 15.21 2.16
C GLN A 148 -3.50 14.69 1.41
N TRP A 149 -3.85 15.30 0.26
CA TRP A 149 -4.99 14.86 -0.54
C TRP A 149 -4.77 13.49 -1.18
N ALA A 150 -3.52 13.07 -1.34
CA ALA A 150 -3.16 11.75 -1.86
C ALA A 150 -3.47 10.62 -0.84
N LEU A 151 -3.63 10.93 0.45
CA LEU A 151 -3.84 9.93 1.50
C LEU A 151 -5.13 9.12 1.27
N LEU A 152 -6.24 9.79 0.96
CA LEU A 152 -7.54 9.13 0.76
C LEU A 152 -7.55 8.21 -0.47
N PRO A 153 -7.19 8.69 -1.69
CA PRO A 153 -7.16 7.83 -2.87
C PRO A 153 -6.16 6.69 -2.72
N PHE A 154 -5.02 6.91 -2.06
CA PHE A 154 -4.04 5.87 -1.82
C PHE A 154 -4.57 4.75 -0.91
N LEU A 155 -5.22 5.07 0.20
CA LEU A 155 -5.84 4.07 1.09
C LEU A 155 -7.01 3.36 0.39
N GLY A 156 -7.80 4.08 -0.40
CA GLY A 156 -8.85 3.50 -1.23
C GLY A 156 -8.30 2.51 -2.25
N PHE A 157 -7.25 2.88 -2.97
CA PHE A 157 -6.54 2.01 -3.90
C PHE A 157 -6.00 0.76 -3.21
N THR A 158 -5.33 0.92 -2.06
CA THR A 158 -4.77 -0.19 -1.28
C THR A 158 -5.86 -1.15 -0.80
N THR A 159 -7.00 -0.62 -0.36
CA THR A 159 -8.17 -1.42 0.03
C THR A 159 -8.67 -2.26 -1.14
N LEU A 160 -8.87 -1.66 -2.31
CA LEU A 160 -9.33 -2.35 -3.52
C LEU A 160 -8.31 -3.37 -4.01
N ARG A 161 -7.03 -3.03 -4.02
CA ARG A 161 -5.94 -3.93 -4.38
C ARG A 161 -5.91 -5.17 -3.48
N ASN A 162 -5.99 -4.98 -2.16
CA ASN A 162 -6.03 -6.09 -1.19
C ASN A 162 -7.28 -6.96 -1.40
N PHE A 163 -8.41 -6.35 -1.74
CA PHE A 163 -9.64 -7.06 -2.07
C PHE A 163 -9.49 -7.92 -3.33
N ILE A 164 -8.93 -7.38 -4.41
CA ILE A 164 -8.68 -8.10 -5.67
C ILE A 164 -7.69 -9.25 -5.46
N ALA A 165 -6.63 -9.01 -4.67
CA ALA A 165 -5.68 -10.05 -4.29
C ALA A 165 -6.35 -11.17 -3.49
N ALA A 166 -7.24 -10.85 -2.57
CA ALA A 166 -8.03 -11.83 -1.80
C ALA A 166 -9.01 -12.64 -2.67
N LEU A 167 -9.41 -12.13 -3.83
CA LEU A 167 -10.25 -12.84 -4.81
C LEU A 167 -9.48 -13.81 -5.71
N GLU A 168 -8.18 -14.03 -5.47
CA GLU A 168 -7.31 -14.92 -6.27
C GLU A 168 -7.23 -14.56 -7.77
N ARG A 169 -7.45 -13.31 -8.11
CA ARG A 169 -7.29 -12.78 -9.47
C ARG A 169 -6.20 -11.68 -9.53
N PRO A 170 -4.93 -12.01 -9.30
CA PRO A 170 -3.84 -11.02 -9.20
C PRO A 170 -3.60 -10.23 -10.49
N VAL A 171 -4.01 -10.78 -11.65
CA VAL A 171 -3.82 -10.14 -12.95
C VAL A 171 -4.54 -8.80 -13.07
N TRP A 172 -5.73 -8.65 -12.48
CA TRP A 172 -6.47 -7.39 -12.50
C TRP A 172 -5.81 -6.28 -11.66
N GLY A 173 -5.10 -6.65 -10.59
CA GLY A 173 -4.33 -5.71 -9.78
C GLY A 173 -3.19 -5.06 -10.57
N LEU A 174 -2.54 -5.80 -11.47
CA LEU A 174 -1.51 -5.28 -12.36
C LEU A 174 -2.05 -4.27 -13.38
N PHE A 175 -3.20 -4.55 -13.99
CA PHE A 175 -3.83 -3.62 -14.94
C PHE A 175 -4.24 -2.29 -14.27
N ILE A 176 -4.77 -2.35 -13.05
CA ILE A 176 -5.14 -1.14 -12.30
C ILE A 176 -3.89 -0.33 -11.91
N MET A 177 -2.80 -1.00 -11.54
CA MET A 177 -1.54 -0.33 -11.21
C MET A 177 -0.91 0.35 -12.44
N LEU A 178 -0.96 -0.29 -13.62
CA LEU A 178 -0.49 0.28 -14.89
C LEU A 178 -1.35 1.46 -15.37
N ALA A 179 -2.65 1.44 -15.07
CA ALA A 179 -3.55 2.53 -15.46
C ALA A 179 -3.46 3.76 -14.53
N ALA A 180 -2.84 3.63 -13.35
CA ALA A 180 -2.68 4.69 -12.37
C ALA A 180 -1.32 5.41 -12.46
N ILE A 181 -0.42 4.95 -13.35
CA ILE A 181 0.87 5.57 -13.68
C ILE A 181 0.70 6.44 -14.94
#